data_df8660c29956d1b78f4aff868c5e6f84
#
_entry.id   df8660c29956d1b78f4aff868c5e6f84
#
_cell.length_a   1.000
_cell.length_b   1.000
_cell.length_c   1.000
_cell.angle_alpha   90.00
_cell.angle_beta   90.00
_cell.angle_gamma   90.00
#
_symmetry.space_group_name_H-M   'P 1'
#
loop_
_entity.id
_entity.type
_entity.pdbx_description
1 polymer ?
#
loop_
_entity_poly.entity_id
_entity_poly.type
_entity_poly.pdbx_seq_one_letter_code
_entity_poly.pdbx_strand_id
1 'polypeptide(L)'
;TKSVYRDGDKAVKVFCKGFPKAEVLNEALISARVEAIGGINIPSIQAVSVEEDGCWSITRDYIEGKTLTELMKENPDKRDEYLNQMVELQLMIHSKTCPLLNKLKDKMARQISEMEELDSVNRYDLLTRLDSTPKHSKLCHGDFQPDNIIVKEDGTMYVVDWVHATQGNASADVARTYLLFCLTDQAAAEKYMDLFCEKTSTAKRYV
;
A
#
# COMPACT_ATOMS: atom_id res chain seq x y z
N THR A 1 -6.50 -12.05 -13.24
CA THR A 1 -5.09 -12.18 -12.82
C THR A 1 -4.30 -11.07 -13.47
N LYS A 2 -3.34 -10.49 -12.76
CA LYS A 2 -2.40 -9.48 -13.25
C LYS A 2 -1.02 -10.13 -13.34
N SER A 3 -0.22 -9.80 -14.35
CA SER A 3 1.17 -10.23 -14.46
C SER A 3 2.08 -9.01 -14.65
N VAL A 4 3.28 -9.08 -14.11
CA VAL A 4 4.30 -8.04 -14.28
C VAL A 4 5.53 -8.70 -14.89
N TYR A 5 6.07 -8.10 -15.92
CA TYR A 5 7.31 -8.53 -16.55
C TYR A 5 8.25 -7.35 -16.80
N ARG A 6 9.52 -7.67 -16.97
CA ARG A 6 10.56 -6.68 -17.31
C ARG A 6 10.67 -6.57 -18.83
N ASP A 7 10.70 -5.35 -19.32
CA ASP A 7 11.03 -5.01 -20.71
C ASP A 7 12.13 -3.93 -20.71
N GLY A 8 13.36 -4.36 -20.83
CA GLY A 8 14.53 -3.48 -20.74
C GLY A 8 14.63 -2.79 -19.37
N ASP A 9 14.49 -1.47 -19.36
CA ASP A 9 14.47 -0.60 -18.18
C ASP A 9 13.05 -0.32 -17.66
N LYS A 10 12.06 -1.07 -18.13
CA LYS A 10 10.65 -0.91 -17.81
C LYS A 10 10.06 -2.13 -17.13
N ALA A 11 9.11 -1.89 -16.23
CA ALA A 11 8.22 -2.88 -15.66
C ALA A 11 6.83 -2.70 -16.28
N VAL A 12 6.33 -3.75 -16.95
CA VAL A 12 5.03 -3.74 -17.63
C VAL A 12 4.06 -4.61 -16.85
N LYS A 13 3.02 -3.98 -16.27
CA LYS A 13 1.92 -4.67 -15.58
C LYS A 13 0.77 -4.87 -16.56
N VAL A 14 0.52 -6.11 -16.94
CA VAL A 14 -0.56 -6.49 -17.87
C VAL A 14 -1.76 -7.00 -17.08
N PHE A 15 -2.93 -6.50 -17.45
CA PHE A 15 -4.21 -6.90 -16.85
C PHE A 15 -4.87 -7.98 -17.72
N CYS A 16 -5.58 -8.91 -17.09
CA CYS A 16 -6.27 -9.97 -17.84
C CYS A 16 -7.29 -9.38 -18.81
N LYS A 17 -7.57 -10.13 -19.86
CA LYS A 17 -8.58 -9.76 -20.87
C LYS A 17 -9.94 -9.47 -20.19
N GLY A 18 -10.56 -8.36 -20.58
CA GLY A 18 -11.83 -7.91 -20.00
C GLY A 18 -11.72 -7.21 -18.65
N PHE A 19 -10.50 -6.98 -18.13
CA PHE A 19 -10.34 -6.17 -16.91
C PHE A 19 -10.90 -4.75 -17.14
N PRO A 20 -11.68 -4.19 -16.19
CA PRO A 20 -12.36 -2.91 -16.39
C PRO A 20 -11.37 -1.77 -16.68
N LYS A 21 -11.54 -1.09 -17.80
CA LYS A 21 -10.72 0.07 -18.21
C LYS A 21 -10.63 1.12 -17.09
N ALA A 22 -11.75 1.39 -16.43
CA ALA A 22 -11.81 2.41 -15.38
C ALA A 22 -10.86 2.08 -14.22
N GLU A 23 -10.73 0.80 -13.85
CA GLU A 23 -9.85 0.36 -12.78
C GLU A 23 -8.36 0.50 -13.16
N VAL A 24 -8.02 0.20 -14.42
CA VAL A 24 -6.65 0.40 -14.93
C VAL A 24 -6.25 1.87 -14.88
N LEU A 25 -7.12 2.74 -15.42
CA LEU A 25 -6.89 4.18 -15.42
C LEU A 25 -6.86 4.76 -14.00
N ASN A 26 -7.70 4.25 -13.11
CA ASN A 26 -7.71 4.65 -11.71
C ASN A 26 -6.41 4.25 -10.99
N GLU A 27 -5.88 3.03 -11.24
CA GLU A 27 -4.57 2.60 -10.68
C GLU A 27 -3.45 3.53 -11.15
N ALA A 28 -3.40 3.85 -12.45
CA ALA A 28 -2.42 4.78 -12.99
C ALA A 28 -2.58 6.19 -12.41
N LEU A 29 -3.80 6.69 -12.32
CA LEU A 29 -4.09 8.02 -11.77
C LEU A 29 -3.69 8.15 -10.30
N ILE A 30 -3.99 7.14 -9.47
CA ILE A 30 -3.59 7.10 -8.06
C ILE A 30 -2.07 7.17 -7.95
N SER A 31 -1.36 6.31 -8.70
CA SER A 31 0.11 6.28 -8.68
C SER A 31 0.71 7.62 -9.12
N ALA A 32 0.21 8.23 -10.17
CA ALA A 32 0.67 9.54 -10.65
C ALA A 32 0.41 10.66 -9.63
N ARG A 33 -0.71 10.63 -8.91
CA ARG A 33 -1.01 11.59 -7.83
C ARG A 33 -0.04 11.46 -6.66
N VAL A 34 0.34 10.23 -6.28
CA VAL A 34 1.31 9.99 -5.20
C VAL A 34 2.71 10.39 -5.65
N GLU A 35 3.10 10.06 -6.89
CA GLU A 35 4.37 10.47 -7.50
C GLU A 35 4.55 11.99 -7.48
N ALA A 36 3.49 12.74 -7.81
CA ALA A 36 3.51 14.20 -7.84
C ALA A 36 3.74 14.88 -6.48
N ILE A 37 3.56 14.16 -5.34
CA ILE A 37 3.83 14.72 -4.01
C ILE A 37 5.33 14.93 -3.79
N GLY A 38 6.16 14.04 -4.33
CA GLY A 38 7.60 14.01 -4.13
C GLY A 38 8.06 13.57 -2.74
N GLY A 39 9.36 13.26 -2.63
CA GLY A 39 9.99 12.83 -1.38
C GLY A 39 9.64 11.40 -0.95
N ILE A 40 9.06 10.60 -1.85
CA ILE A 40 8.91 9.15 -1.77
C ILE A 40 9.46 8.59 -3.07
N ASN A 41 10.31 7.58 -3.01
CA ASN A 41 10.80 6.92 -4.22
C ASN A 41 9.72 5.96 -4.75
N ILE A 42 9.21 6.27 -5.92
CA ILE A 42 8.13 5.55 -6.61
C ILE A 42 8.58 5.36 -8.06
N PRO A 43 8.38 4.16 -8.66
CA PRO A 43 8.63 4.00 -10.09
C PRO A 43 7.70 4.91 -10.90
N SER A 44 8.27 5.74 -11.77
CA SER A 44 7.49 6.69 -12.57
C SER A 44 6.62 5.98 -13.60
N ILE A 45 5.37 6.43 -13.77
CA ILE A 45 4.48 5.89 -14.81
C ILE A 45 4.90 6.48 -16.15
N GLN A 46 5.18 5.59 -17.12
CA GLN A 46 5.59 5.96 -18.47
C GLN A 46 4.43 5.92 -19.47
N ALA A 47 3.56 4.91 -19.36
CA ALA A 47 2.44 4.74 -20.28
C ALA A 47 1.30 3.92 -19.69
N VAL A 48 0.10 4.13 -20.21
CA VAL A 48 -1.04 3.22 -20.13
C VAL A 48 -1.43 2.86 -21.54
N SER A 49 -1.42 1.57 -21.88
CA SER A 49 -1.55 1.10 -23.27
C SER A 49 -2.56 -0.04 -23.38
N VAL A 50 -2.90 -0.36 -24.61
CA VAL A 50 -3.62 -1.57 -24.98
C VAL A 50 -2.67 -2.43 -25.80
N GLU A 51 -2.44 -3.65 -25.34
CA GLU A 51 -1.58 -4.64 -26.00
C GLU A 51 -2.27 -5.22 -27.26
N GLU A 52 -1.51 -5.93 -28.11
CA GLU A 52 -2.02 -6.51 -29.35
C GLU A 52 -3.20 -7.49 -29.14
N ASP A 53 -3.24 -8.18 -28.00
CA ASP A 53 -4.31 -9.10 -27.59
C ASP A 53 -5.54 -8.41 -27.02
N GLY A 54 -5.52 -7.05 -26.90
CA GLY A 54 -6.56 -6.22 -26.33
C GLY A 54 -6.52 -6.13 -24.80
N CYS A 55 -5.49 -6.65 -24.14
CA CYS A 55 -5.26 -6.46 -22.71
C CYS A 55 -4.77 -5.05 -22.40
N TRP A 56 -5.16 -4.49 -21.27
CA TRP A 56 -4.61 -3.23 -20.78
C TRP A 56 -3.27 -3.46 -20.11
N SER A 57 -2.37 -2.48 -20.24
CA SER A 57 -1.08 -2.47 -19.52
C SER A 57 -0.78 -1.10 -18.91
N ILE A 58 0.00 -1.12 -17.83
CA ILE A 58 0.65 0.05 -17.22
C ILE A 58 2.15 -0.20 -17.26
N THR A 59 2.88 0.69 -17.93
CA THR A 59 4.33 0.70 -18.01
C THR A 59 4.90 1.72 -17.04
N ARG A 60 5.90 1.33 -16.26
CA ARG A 60 6.61 2.18 -15.30
C ARG A 60 8.11 1.86 -15.31
N ASP A 61 8.91 2.68 -14.64
CA ASP A 61 10.33 2.40 -14.48
C ASP A 61 10.53 1.04 -13.82
N TYR A 62 11.51 0.27 -14.32
CA TYR A 62 11.96 -0.94 -13.65
C TYR A 62 12.99 -0.56 -12.57
N ILE A 63 12.74 -0.99 -11.35
CA ILE A 63 13.66 -0.77 -10.24
C ILE A 63 14.52 -2.03 -10.07
N GLU A 64 15.80 -1.92 -10.35
CA GLU A 64 16.78 -2.99 -10.11
C GLU A 64 16.98 -3.13 -8.60
N GLY A 65 16.58 -4.27 -8.03
CA GLY A 65 16.65 -4.52 -6.59
C GLY A 65 15.92 -5.78 -6.20
N LYS A 66 15.85 -6.03 -4.89
CA LYS A 66 15.10 -7.14 -4.28
C LYS A 66 13.95 -6.59 -3.45
N THR A 67 12.88 -7.35 -3.36
CA THR A 67 11.82 -7.03 -2.40
C THR A 67 12.34 -7.15 -0.97
N LEU A 68 11.76 -6.39 -0.06
CA LEU A 68 12.13 -6.48 1.36
C LEU A 68 11.82 -7.89 1.92
N THR A 69 10.80 -8.58 1.38
CA THR A 69 10.50 -9.99 1.68
C THR A 69 11.66 -10.90 1.31
N GLU A 70 12.25 -10.73 0.12
CA GLU A 70 13.40 -11.52 -0.33
C GLU A 70 14.61 -11.27 0.58
N LEU A 71 14.90 -10.01 0.90
CA LEU A 71 16.00 -9.65 1.79
C LEU A 71 15.84 -10.21 3.20
N MET A 72 14.62 -10.20 3.77
CA MET A 72 14.32 -10.80 5.07
C MET A 72 14.53 -12.32 5.08
N LYS A 73 14.21 -12.99 3.95
CA LYS A 73 14.45 -14.45 3.79
C LYS A 73 15.92 -14.79 3.65
N GLU A 74 16.66 -13.99 2.88
CA GLU A 74 18.09 -14.20 2.66
C GLU A 74 18.94 -13.86 3.90
N ASN A 75 18.49 -12.91 4.73
CA ASN A 75 19.21 -12.41 5.89
C ASN A 75 18.31 -12.38 7.13
N PRO A 76 17.95 -13.55 7.70
CA PRO A 76 17.04 -13.63 8.84
C PRO A 76 17.54 -12.89 10.08
N ASP A 77 18.84 -12.80 10.27
CA ASP A 77 19.51 -12.07 11.37
C ASP A 77 19.33 -10.56 11.30
N LYS A 78 19.04 -10.01 10.10
CA LYS A 78 18.77 -8.58 9.88
C LYS A 78 17.28 -8.24 9.84
N ARG A 79 16.44 -9.19 10.13
CA ARG A 79 14.99 -9.03 10.03
C ARG A 79 14.46 -7.84 10.83
N ASP A 80 14.90 -7.69 12.06
CA ASP A 80 14.49 -6.58 12.94
C ASP A 80 14.93 -5.23 12.38
N GLU A 81 16.11 -5.18 11.74
CA GLU A 81 16.60 -3.98 11.04
C GLU A 81 15.70 -3.62 9.87
N TYR A 82 15.33 -4.60 9.04
CA TYR A 82 14.42 -4.41 7.92
C TYR A 82 13.03 -3.97 8.36
N LEU A 83 12.48 -4.54 9.43
CA LEU A 83 11.21 -4.10 10.01
C LEU A 83 11.29 -2.66 10.52
N ASN A 84 12.41 -2.28 11.14
CA ASN A 84 12.63 -0.90 11.58
C ASN A 84 12.67 0.07 10.40
N GLN A 85 13.41 -0.25 9.33
CA GLN A 85 13.46 0.56 8.10
C GLN A 85 12.09 0.67 7.43
N MET A 86 11.32 -0.42 7.41
CA MET A 86 9.95 -0.43 6.90
C MET A 86 9.04 0.52 7.69
N VAL A 87 9.10 0.50 9.02
CA VAL A 87 8.33 1.43 9.86
C VAL A 87 8.74 2.88 9.61
N GLU A 88 10.03 3.18 9.50
CA GLU A 88 10.52 4.52 9.18
C GLU A 88 10.02 5.03 7.82
N LEU A 89 10.05 4.15 6.81
CA LEU A 89 9.51 4.44 5.48
C LEU A 89 8.00 4.73 5.54
N GLN A 90 7.24 3.96 6.30
CA GLN A 90 5.81 4.18 6.47
C GLN A 90 5.51 5.48 7.22
N LEU A 91 6.28 5.83 8.24
CA LEU A 91 6.17 7.11 8.94
C LEU A 91 6.47 8.30 8.00
N MET A 92 7.44 8.15 7.12
CA MET A 92 7.74 9.16 6.10
C MET A 92 6.55 9.31 5.14
N ILE A 93 5.93 8.22 4.68
CA ILE A 93 4.69 8.25 3.89
C ILE A 93 3.58 8.97 4.65
N HIS A 94 3.34 8.62 5.91
CA HIS A 94 2.32 9.25 6.75
C HIS A 94 2.61 10.71 7.11
N SER A 95 3.83 11.21 6.88
CA SER A 95 4.14 12.63 7.01
C SER A 95 3.58 13.47 5.86
N LYS A 96 3.20 12.83 4.74
CA LYS A 96 2.67 13.46 3.54
C LYS A 96 1.15 13.54 3.54
N THR A 97 0.64 14.40 2.67
CA THR A 97 -0.80 14.52 2.35
C THR A 97 -1.00 14.46 0.84
N CYS A 98 -2.11 13.88 0.40
CA CYS A 98 -2.51 13.84 -1.00
C CYS A 98 -4.00 14.13 -1.15
N PRO A 99 -4.42 15.40 -1.17
CA PRO A 99 -5.84 15.79 -1.16
C PRO A 99 -6.67 15.28 -2.33
N LEU A 100 -6.00 14.91 -3.44
CA LEU A 100 -6.67 14.38 -4.64
C LEU A 100 -7.01 12.88 -4.53
N LEU A 101 -6.52 12.17 -3.53
CA LEU A 101 -6.90 10.78 -3.30
C LEU A 101 -8.26 10.66 -2.61
N ASN A 102 -8.91 9.52 -2.83
CA ASN A 102 -10.13 9.17 -2.11
C ASN A 102 -9.87 9.14 -0.60
N LYS A 103 -10.87 9.53 0.18
CA LYS A 103 -10.80 9.42 1.64
C LYS A 103 -10.94 7.97 2.07
N LEU A 104 -10.04 7.52 2.95
CA LEU A 104 -10.08 6.16 3.50
C LEU A 104 -11.45 5.83 4.13
N LYS A 105 -12.00 6.78 4.89
CA LYS A 105 -13.30 6.64 5.56
C LYS A 105 -14.43 6.39 4.55
N ASP A 106 -14.46 7.14 3.45
CA ASP A 106 -15.49 6.99 2.41
C ASP A 106 -15.32 5.64 1.67
N LYS A 107 -14.06 5.21 1.42
CA LYS A 107 -13.75 3.89 0.85
C LYS A 107 -14.24 2.76 1.77
N MET A 108 -13.94 2.83 3.07
CA MET A 108 -14.38 1.83 4.06
C MET A 108 -15.90 1.80 4.19
N ALA A 109 -16.56 2.96 4.24
CA ALA A 109 -18.02 3.04 4.30
C ALA A 109 -18.68 2.35 3.11
N ARG A 110 -18.17 2.58 1.90
CA ARG A 110 -18.65 1.89 0.70
C ARG A 110 -18.44 0.39 0.78
N GLN A 111 -17.24 -0.08 1.16
CA GLN A 111 -16.94 -1.50 1.28
C GLN A 111 -17.85 -2.18 2.30
N ILE A 112 -18.10 -1.57 3.48
CA ILE A 112 -19.03 -2.09 4.48
C ILE A 112 -20.46 -2.16 3.92
N SER A 113 -20.89 -1.14 3.18
CA SER A 113 -22.24 -1.07 2.60
C SER A 113 -22.45 -2.12 1.52
N GLU A 114 -21.44 -2.44 0.73
CA GLU A 114 -21.49 -3.40 -0.38
C GLU A 114 -21.24 -4.86 0.05
N MET A 115 -20.79 -5.12 1.29
CA MET A 115 -20.49 -6.46 1.79
C MET A 115 -21.76 -7.26 2.04
N GLU A 116 -22.07 -8.24 1.20
CA GLU A 116 -23.29 -9.03 1.25
C GLU A 116 -23.37 -9.94 2.49
N GLU A 117 -22.23 -10.40 3.00
CA GLU A 117 -22.12 -11.29 4.15
C GLU A 117 -22.45 -10.61 5.49
N LEU A 118 -22.49 -9.28 5.52
CA LEU A 118 -22.86 -8.53 6.73
C LEU A 118 -24.38 -8.40 6.85
N ASP A 119 -24.92 -8.85 7.98
CA ASP A 119 -26.31 -8.53 8.35
C ASP A 119 -26.49 -7.02 8.62
N SER A 120 -27.75 -6.59 8.67
CA SER A 120 -28.11 -5.18 8.81
C SER A 120 -27.67 -4.56 10.14
N VAL A 121 -27.63 -5.34 11.23
CA VAL A 121 -27.26 -4.86 12.56
C VAL A 121 -25.75 -4.62 12.62
N ASN A 122 -24.95 -5.60 12.20
CA ASN A 122 -23.51 -5.49 12.16
C ASN A 122 -23.07 -4.38 11.18
N ARG A 123 -23.72 -4.26 10.03
CA ARG A 123 -23.46 -3.18 9.06
C ARG A 123 -23.72 -1.81 9.68
N TYR A 124 -24.84 -1.61 10.35
CA TYR A 124 -25.17 -0.36 11.03
C TYR A 124 -24.15 -0.02 12.12
N ASP A 125 -23.78 -1.00 12.96
CA ASP A 125 -22.79 -0.81 14.02
C ASP A 125 -21.42 -0.39 13.45
N LEU A 126 -20.93 -1.10 12.42
CA LEU A 126 -19.65 -0.78 11.76
C LEU A 126 -19.65 0.62 11.13
N LEU A 127 -20.73 0.99 10.43
CA LEU A 127 -20.84 2.33 9.82
C LEU A 127 -20.91 3.42 10.90
N THR A 128 -21.62 3.18 12.01
CA THR A 128 -21.71 4.12 13.13
C THR A 128 -20.35 4.31 13.81
N ARG A 129 -19.63 3.22 14.05
CA ARG A 129 -18.26 3.26 14.59
C ARG A 129 -17.32 4.00 13.65
N LEU A 130 -17.36 3.69 12.36
CA LEU A 130 -16.55 4.36 11.34
C LEU A 130 -16.89 5.86 11.31
N ASP A 131 -18.15 6.24 11.39
CA ASP A 131 -18.56 7.66 11.38
C ASP A 131 -18.04 8.41 12.60
N SER A 132 -17.97 7.78 13.76
CA SER A 132 -17.45 8.37 14.99
C SER A 132 -15.93 8.60 14.98
N THR A 133 -15.18 7.96 14.06
CA THR A 133 -13.72 8.10 14.00
C THR A 133 -13.32 9.52 13.56
N PRO A 134 -12.21 10.09 14.11
CA PRO A 134 -11.71 11.39 13.69
C PRO A 134 -11.35 11.43 12.20
N LYS A 135 -11.50 12.61 11.59
CA LYS A 135 -11.07 12.82 10.20
C LYS A 135 -9.58 13.09 10.16
N HIS A 136 -8.87 12.33 9.31
CA HIS A 136 -7.45 12.48 9.06
C HIS A 136 -7.22 12.62 7.55
N SER A 137 -6.08 13.22 7.17
CA SER A 137 -5.70 13.48 5.78
C SER A 137 -4.28 13.02 5.44
N LYS A 138 -3.72 12.09 6.23
CA LYS A 138 -2.40 11.53 5.95
C LYS A 138 -2.45 10.64 4.72
N LEU A 139 -1.36 10.62 3.95
CA LEU A 139 -1.20 9.66 2.88
C LEU A 139 -1.09 8.26 3.48
N CYS A 140 -1.98 7.36 3.09
CA CYS A 140 -2.00 5.95 3.45
C CYS A 140 -1.78 5.11 2.20
N HIS A 141 -0.93 4.08 2.27
CA HIS A 141 -0.67 3.18 1.15
C HIS A 141 -1.83 2.19 0.93
N GLY A 142 -2.39 1.67 2.01
CA GLY A 142 -3.51 0.74 1.97
C GLY A 142 -3.15 -0.71 1.65
N ASP A 143 -1.87 -1.01 1.35
CA ASP A 143 -1.32 -2.36 1.17
C ASP A 143 0.19 -2.36 1.42
N PHE A 144 0.61 -1.70 2.52
CA PHE A 144 2.01 -1.53 2.85
C PHE A 144 2.58 -2.81 3.46
N GLN A 145 3.28 -3.57 2.66
CA GLN A 145 3.89 -4.86 3.04
C GLN A 145 5.26 -5.03 2.39
N PRO A 146 6.12 -5.94 2.91
CA PRO A 146 7.50 -6.08 2.42
C PRO A 146 7.61 -6.42 0.93
N ASP A 147 6.62 -7.10 0.34
CA ASP A 147 6.59 -7.40 -1.10
C ASP A 147 6.41 -6.14 -1.97
N ASN A 148 5.86 -5.06 -1.40
CA ASN A 148 5.64 -3.79 -2.07
C ASN A 148 6.77 -2.77 -1.81
N ILE A 149 7.90 -3.22 -1.27
CA ILE A 149 9.10 -2.41 -1.04
C ILE A 149 10.27 -3.05 -1.78
N ILE A 150 10.81 -2.36 -2.78
CA ILE A 150 12.00 -2.78 -3.53
C ILE A 150 13.20 -2.03 -2.98
N VAL A 151 14.23 -2.77 -2.61
CA VAL A 151 15.49 -2.23 -2.07
C VAL A 151 16.57 -2.41 -3.11
N LYS A 152 17.17 -1.31 -3.55
CA LYS A 152 18.32 -1.31 -4.46
C LYS A 152 19.60 -1.72 -3.73
N GLU A 153 20.65 -2.02 -4.50
CA GLU A 153 21.96 -2.39 -3.97
C GLU A 153 22.57 -1.30 -3.07
N ASP A 154 22.28 -0.03 -3.34
CA ASP A 154 22.73 1.12 -2.54
C ASP A 154 21.88 1.35 -1.27
N GLY A 155 20.90 0.49 -0.99
CA GLY A 155 19.98 0.59 0.15
C GLY A 155 18.78 1.51 -0.09
N THR A 156 18.67 2.15 -1.25
CA THR A 156 17.52 3.00 -1.57
C THR A 156 16.25 2.17 -1.69
N MET A 157 15.20 2.56 -0.96
CA MET A 157 13.90 1.89 -0.98
C MET A 157 12.93 2.58 -1.92
N TYR A 158 12.24 1.80 -2.74
CA TYR A 158 11.14 2.21 -3.60
C TYR A 158 9.84 1.53 -3.16
N VAL A 159 8.75 2.29 -3.13
CA VAL A 159 7.42 1.75 -2.79
C VAL A 159 6.59 1.60 -4.06
N VAL A 160 6.02 0.42 -4.24
CA VAL A 160 5.25 0.04 -5.42
C VAL A 160 3.81 -0.34 -5.06
N ASP A 161 2.96 -0.47 -6.07
CA ASP A 161 1.54 -0.91 -5.97
C ASP A 161 0.64 -0.01 -5.09
N TRP A 162 0.56 1.26 -5.47
CA TRP A 162 -0.22 2.31 -4.82
C TRP A 162 -1.74 2.27 -5.09
N VAL A 163 -2.25 1.23 -5.76
CA VAL A 163 -3.66 1.13 -6.18
C VAL A 163 -4.67 1.30 -5.03
N HIS A 164 -4.25 1.00 -3.81
CA HIS A 164 -5.09 1.13 -2.61
C HIS A 164 -4.89 2.43 -1.84
N ALA A 165 -4.03 3.33 -2.35
CA ALA A 165 -3.71 4.56 -1.64
C ALA A 165 -4.92 5.45 -1.42
N THR A 166 -4.95 6.08 -0.25
CA THR A 166 -6.03 6.96 0.21
C THR A 166 -5.45 8.08 1.06
N GLN A 167 -6.26 9.09 1.35
CA GLN A 167 -5.99 10.01 2.44
C GLN A 167 -6.81 9.60 3.67
N GLY A 168 -6.17 9.44 4.83
CA GLY A 168 -6.88 8.95 6.00
C GLY A 168 -6.08 8.89 7.29
N ASN A 169 -6.45 7.94 8.13
CA ASN A 169 -5.81 7.70 9.41
C ASN A 169 -4.60 6.77 9.25
N ALA A 170 -3.42 7.22 9.67
CA ALA A 170 -2.21 6.43 9.69
C ALA A 170 -2.35 5.12 10.51
N SER A 171 -3.03 5.17 11.66
CA SER A 171 -3.26 3.97 12.49
C SER A 171 -4.04 2.89 11.73
N ALA A 172 -5.02 3.27 10.90
CA ALA A 172 -5.78 2.30 10.10
C ALA A 172 -4.90 1.65 9.01
N ASP A 173 -3.96 2.40 8.42
CA ASP A 173 -2.99 1.87 7.46
C ASP A 173 -2.01 0.89 8.13
N VAL A 174 -1.52 1.24 9.33
CA VAL A 174 -0.66 0.39 10.16
C VAL A 174 -1.40 -0.86 10.62
N ALA A 175 -2.65 -0.74 11.09
CA ALA A 175 -3.47 -1.88 11.50
C ALA A 175 -3.65 -2.89 10.35
N ARG A 176 -3.84 -2.40 9.11
CA ARG A 176 -3.91 -3.29 7.94
C ARG A 176 -2.59 -4.04 7.72
N THR A 177 -1.45 -3.37 7.77
CA THR A 177 -0.13 -4.00 7.66
C THR A 177 0.09 -5.04 8.76
N TYR A 178 -0.27 -4.69 10.01
CA TYR A 178 -0.22 -5.62 11.14
C TYR A 178 -1.06 -6.87 10.90
N LEU A 179 -2.30 -6.74 10.43
CA LEU A 179 -3.18 -7.87 10.12
C LEU A 179 -2.59 -8.76 9.02
N LEU A 180 -1.98 -8.18 7.98
CA LEU A 180 -1.33 -8.95 6.92
C LEU A 180 -0.14 -9.77 7.47
N PHE A 181 0.66 -9.19 8.35
CA PHE A 181 1.72 -9.94 9.04
C PHE A 181 1.15 -11.05 9.92
N CYS A 182 0.07 -10.80 10.67
CA CYS A 182 -0.55 -11.83 11.51
C CYS A 182 -0.98 -13.09 10.73
N LEU A 183 -1.32 -12.94 9.44
CA LEU A 183 -1.71 -14.06 8.58
C LEU A 183 -0.52 -14.94 8.15
N THR A 184 0.70 -14.41 8.21
CA THR A 184 1.90 -15.08 7.67
C THR A 184 2.99 -15.26 8.73
N ASP A 185 3.14 -14.31 9.66
CA ASP A 185 4.24 -14.22 10.61
C ASP A 185 3.89 -13.37 11.84
N GLN A 186 3.38 -14.02 12.86
CA GLN A 186 2.95 -13.38 14.10
C GLN A 186 4.11 -12.64 14.81
N ALA A 187 5.34 -13.17 14.77
CA ALA A 187 6.48 -12.52 15.40
C ALA A 187 6.86 -11.22 14.72
N ALA A 188 6.80 -11.19 13.37
CA ALA A 188 6.99 -9.94 12.62
C ALA A 188 5.85 -8.94 12.89
N ALA A 189 4.61 -9.39 13.02
CA ALA A 189 3.47 -8.54 13.35
C ALA A 189 3.70 -7.80 14.68
N GLU A 190 4.01 -8.53 15.74
CA GLU A 190 4.24 -7.93 17.05
C GLU A 190 5.43 -6.96 17.03
N LYS A 191 6.56 -7.36 16.44
CA LYS A 191 7.73 -6.50 16.32
C LYS A 191 7.45 -5.22 15.53
N TYR A 192 6.77 -5.33 14.38
CA TYR A 192 6.36 -4.19 13.57
C TYR A 192 5.47 -3.22 14.35
N MET A 193 4.48 -3.75 15.08
CA MET A 193 3.57 -2.93 15.90
C MET A 193 4.32 -2.24 17.05
N ASP A 194 5.21 -2.95 17.75
CA ASP A 194 6.00 -2.39 18.83
C ASP A 194 6.90 -1.26 18.34
N LEU A 195 7.59 -1.44 17.21
CA LEU A 195 8.42 -0.41 16.57
C LEU A 195 7.60 0.83 16.19
N PHE A 196 6.41 0.65 15.64
CA PHE A 196 5.53 1.77 15.30
C PHE A 196 5.08 2.53 16.56
N CYS A 197 4.63 1.80 17.58
CA CYS A 197 4.18 2.40 18.84
C CYS A 197 5.30 3.16 19.54
N GLU A 198 6.51 2.60 19.57
CA GLU A 198 7.70 3.24 20.15
C GLU A 198 8.03 4.55 19.41
N LYS A 199 8.17 4.49 18.07
CA LYS A 199 8.55 5.66 17.26
C LYS A 199 7.51 6.79 17.28
N THR A 200 6.23 6.46 17.46
CA THR A 200 5.14 7.45 17.44
C THR A 200 4.64 7.84 18.83
N SER A 201 5.12 7.19 19.88
CA SER A 201 4.57 7.30 21.24
C SER A 201 3.05 7.01 21.28
N THR A 202 2.56 6.18 20.36
CA THR A 202 1.15 5.79 20.26
C THR A 202 0.94 4.48 21.00
N ALA A 203 -0.02 4.42 21.92
CA ALA A 203 -0.35 3.16 22.59
C ALA A 203 -1.04 2.20 21.59
N LYS A 204 -0.69 0.92 21.62
CA LYS A 204 -1.17 -0.15 20.71
C LYS A 204 -2.71 -0.16 20.55
N ARG A 205 -3.45 0.14 21.64
CA ARG A 205 -4.93 0.21 21.62
C ARG A 205 -5.51 1.32 20.74
N TYR A 206 -4.68 2.24 20.24
CA TYR A 206 -5.10 3.32 19.35
C TYR A 206 -4.70 3.08 17.89
N VAL A 207 -4.07 1.97 17.60
CA VAL A 207 -3.80 1.45 16.28
C VAL A 207 -4.84 0.39 15.91
#